data_301a1b2958907d318c5ab0d0fbfe6673
#
_entry.id   301a1b2958907d318c5ab0d0fbfe6673
#
_cell.length_a   1.000
_cell.length_b   1.000
_cell.length_c   1.000
_cell.angle_alpha   90.00
_cell.angle_beta   90.00
_cell.angle_gamma   90.00
#
_symmetry.space_group_name_H-M   'P 1'
#
loop_
_entity.id
_entity.type
_entity.pdbx_description
1 polymer ?
#
loop_
_entity_poly.entity_id
_entity_poly.type
_entity_poly.pdbx_seq_one_letter_code
_entity_poly.pdbx_strand_id
1 'polypeptide(L)'
;MTGPGKQGPPARGSWVDWLEQRLNLTELFSFVTHFGLVYTPVNTQKPVREVLRDVAAEPVPRYAHGARVLGLLAAILFGLQIVTGVLLAYYYRPTPQAAFESTRTIVRDLPGGWFIHQMHAWGSWLLVAVIVLRLLRLFWDGLYRAPREVLWCCAVAMSWVVIQSDFTGRLLTWDSHTYWSTVRGLEVVWAIPIAGPILAFLLGGRVVNEDVLIRFYVLHVMVLPAFYAVFLYLTFATLRRIGLSRTETVREERTIHYREHVYSMTMLTVGLFAILVTLATLLPFRFHGAADPYATPGGVRPPWYMLAPYVLLQRLPLPWLSGLVLLAAAVAVLLVPLWLRGGETREHRLRIRLAGAGVLLVWLVLSMLGALLERR
;
A
#
# COMPACT_ATOMS: atom_id res chain seq x y z
N MET A 1 -32.16 46.67 45.00
CA MET A 1 -31.31 47.13 43.87
C MET A 1 -29.97 46.39 44.01
N THR A 2 -29.86 45.24 43.36
CA THR A 2 -28.62 44.44 43.27
C THR A 2 -27.94 44.84 41.98
N GLY A 3 -26.75 45.44 42.09
CA GLY A 3 -25.95 45.91 40.96
C GLY A 3 -25.43 44.73 40.07
N PRO A 4 -25.18 45.01 38.77
CA PRO A 4 -24.70 43.95 37.84
C PRO A 4 -23.30 43.52 38.25
N GLY A 5 -23.15 42.20 38.45
CA GLY A 5 -21.85 41.58 38.75
C GLY A 5 -20.84 41.87 37.61
N LYS A 6 -19.68 42.40 38.02
CA LYS A 6 -18.52 42.58 37.11
C LYS A 6 -18.11 41.21 36.56
N GLN A 7 -18.41 40.96 35.30
CA GLN A 7 -17.78 39.88 34.56
C GLN A 7 -16.30 40.19 34.45
N GLY A 8 -15.46 39.34 35.04
CA GLY A 8 -14.01 39.45 34.91
C GLY A 8 -13.60 39.32 33.42
N PRO A 9 -12.40 39.84 33.05
CA PRO A 9 -11.94 39.78 31.67
C PRO A 9 -11.94 38.33 31.19
N PRO A 10 -12.36 38.06 29.95
CA PRO A 10 -12.37 36.71 29.40
C PRO A 10 -10.93 36.13 29.49
N ALA A 11 -10.83 34.96 30.07
CA ALA A 11 -9.56 34.23 30.09
C ALA A 11 -8.96 34.26 28.68
N ARG A 12 -7.69 34.65 28.57
CA ARG A 12 -6.97 34.70 27.28
C ARG A 12 -7.15 33.33 26.61
N GLY A 13 -8.01 33.27 25.60
CA GLY A 13 -8.27 32.09 24.83
C GLY A 13 -6.92 31.53 24.31
N SER A 14 -6.73 30.24 24.46
CA SER A 14 -5.54 29.57 23.90
C SER A 14 -5.48 29.86 22.40
N TRP A 15 -4.26 29.87 21.83
CA TRP A 15 -4.06 29.98 20.37
C TRP A 15 -4.88 28.92 19.60
N VAL A 16 -5.15 27.77 20.23
CA VAL A 16 -6.02 26.71 19.71
C VAL A 16 -7.46 27.19 19.58
N ASP A 17 -8.00 27.89 20.61
CA ASP A 17 -9.37 28.42 20.59
C ASP A 17 -9.50 29.54 19.52
N TRP A 18 -8.44 30.29 19.30
CA TRP A 18 -8.37 31.32 18.25
C TRP A 18 -8.37 30.69 16.84
N LEU A 19 -7.65 29.58 16.63
CA LEU A 19 -7.64 28.82 15.38
C LEU A 19 -8.97 28.11 15.15
N GLU A 20 -9.56 27.48 16.19
CA GLU A 20 -10.85 26.79 16.09
C GLU A 20 -11.96 27.70 15.58
N GLN A 21 -12.01 28.94 16.06
CA GLN A 21 -13.02 29.93 15.60
C GLN A 21 -12.88 30.32 14.12
N ARG A 22 -11.73 30.10 13.49
CA ARG A 22 -11.43 30.51 12.12
C ARG A 22 -11.35 29.34 11.12
N LEU A 23 -10.87 28.19 11.55
CA LEU A 23 -10.54 27.06 10.68
C LEU A 23 -11.39 25.82 10.96
N ASN A 24 -12.27 25.85 11.98
CA ASN A 24 -12.97 24.65 12.45
C ASN A 24 -12.02 23.44 12.54
N LEU A 25 -11.08 23.51 13.50
CA LEU A 25 -10.07 22.49 13.70
C LEU A 25 -10.66 21.09 13.90
N THR A 26 -11.88 21.00 14.44
CA THR A 26 -12.58 19.74 14.65
C THR A 26 -12.97 19.11 13.31
N GLU A 27 -13.38 19.90 12.33
CA GLU A 27 -13.69 19.39 10.98
C GLU A 27 -12.42 18.91 10.27
N LEU A 28 -11.35 19.70 10.34
CA LEU A 28 -10.02 19.31 9.85
C LEU A 28 -9.52 18.04 10.54
N PHE A 29 -9.64 17.95 11.86
CA PHE A 29 -9.31 16.75 12.63
C PHE A 29 -10.16 15.56 12.20
N SER A 30 -11.47 15.74 12.01
CA SER A 30 -12.36 14.69 11.50
C SER A 30 -11.92 14.23 10.12
N PHE A 31 -11.55 15.13 9.22
CA PHE A 31 -11.05 14.79 7.89
C PHE A 31 -9.75 13.98 7.97
N VAL A 32 -8.76 14.44 8.72
CA VAL A 32 -7.47 13.74 8.87
C VAL A 32 -7.66 12.37 9.53
N THR A 33 -8.51 12.28 10.54
CA THR A 33 -8.78 11.01 11.25
C THR A 33 -9.60 10.02 10.44
N HIS A 34 -10.21 10.45 9.32
CA HIS A 34 -10.81 9.54 8.34
C HIS A 34 -9.82 8.52 7.78
N PHE A 35 -8.53 8.84 7.82
CA PHE A 35 -7.47 7.95 7.34
C PHE A 35 -6.94 6.96 8.41
N GLY A 36 -7.68 6.70 9.49
CA GLY A 36 -7.45 5.54 10.34
C GLY A 36 -7.09 5.79 11.80
N LEU A 37 -7.15 7.03 12.27
CA LEU A 37 -6.84 7.35 13.66
C LEU A 37 -8.06 7.23 14.59
N VAL A 38 -9.26 7.55 14.11
CA VAL A 38 -10.51 7.50 14.89
C VAL A 38 -11.54 6.68 14.14
N TYR A 39 -12.17 5.74 14.83
CA TYR A 39 -13.10 4.77 14.22
C TYR A 39 -14.58 5.09 14.47
N THR A 40 -14.85 6.00 15.39
CA THR A 40 -16.19 6.52 15.63
C THR A 40 -16.42 7.83 14.88
N PRO A 41 -17.66 8.14 14.53
CA PRO A 41 -18.00 9.43 13.96
C PRO A 41 -17.63 10.56 14.93
N VAL A 42 -16.83 11.50 14.46
CA VAL A 42 -16.45 12.69 15.23
C VAL A 42 -17.58 13.71 15.16
N ASN A 43 -18.01 14.21 16.29
CA ASN A 43 -18.97 15.31 16.33
C ASN A 43 -18.26 16.63 16.03
N THR A 44 -18.43 17.12 14.80
CA THR A 44 -17.78 18.34 14.30
C THR A 44 -18.36 19.65 14.87
N GLN A 45 -19.42 19.57 15.67
CA GLN A 45 -19.99 20.72 16.38
C GLN A 45 -19.35 20.98 17.74
N LYS A 46 -18.53 20.02 18.24
CA LYS A 46 -17.80 20.17 19.49
C LYS A 46 -16.41 20.78 19.23
N PRO A 47 -15.88 21.57 20.17
CA PRO A 47 -14.48 22.01 20.12
C PRO A 47 -13.51 20.82 20.07
N VAL A 48 -12.41 20.97 19.34
CA VAL A 48 -11.41 19.89 19.13
C VAL A 48 -10.90 19.27 20.42
N ARG A 49 -10.79 20.07 21.50
CA ARG A 49 -10.34 19.58 22.83
C ARG A 49 -11.34 18.61 23.47
N GLU A 50 -12.63 18.85 23.33
CA GLU A 50 -13.68 17.95 23.82
C GLU A 50 -13.69 16.65 23.01
N VAL A 51 -13.60 16.79 21.69
CA VAL A 51 -13.52 15.63 20.78
C VAL A 51 -12.31 14.77 21.11
N LEU A 52 -11.13 15.34 21.30
CA LEU A 52 -9.93 14.61 21.70
C LEU A 52 -10.10 13.88 23.04
N ARG A 53 -10.80 14.51 24.00
CA ARG A 53 -11.10 13.89 25.29
C ARG A 53 -12.06 12.71 25.14
N ASP A 54 -13.14 12.89 24.36
CA ASP A 54 -14.13 11.86 24.08
C ASP A 54 -13.48 10.65 23.40
N VAL A 55 -12.65 10.88 22.38
CA VAL A 55 -11.90 9.85 21.68
C VAL A 55 -10.90 9.14 22.60
N ALA A 56 -10.21 9.87 23.46
CA ALA A 56 -9.25 9.30 24.41
C ALA A 56 -9.91 8.44 25.51
N ALA A 57 -11.19 8.72 25.82
CA ALA A 57 -11.97 7.94 26.78
C ALA A 57 -12.62 6.69 26.16
N GLU A 58 -12.63 6.56 24.84
CA GLU A 58 -13.34 5.48 24.16
C GLU A 58 -12.62 4.14 24.35
N PRO A 59 -13.34 3.07 24.79
CA PRO A 59 -12.75 1.76 24.92
C PRO A 59 -12.52 1.13 23.54
N VAL A 60 -11.32 0.65 23.31
CA VAL A 60 -10.94 -0.04 22.05
C VAL A 60 -11.02 -1.55 22.26
N PRO A 61 -11.78 -2.29 21.44
CA PRO A 61 -11.80 -3.75 21.53
C PRO A 61 -10.41 -4.33 21.29
N ARG A 62 -9.94 -5.22 22.18
CA ARG A 62 -8.58 -5.78 22.13
C ARG A 62 -8.29 -6.55 20.82
N TYR A 63 -9.29 -7.25 20.26
CA TYR A 63 -9.14 -7.95 18.98
C TYR A 63 -8.88 -7.01 17.79
N ALA A 64 -9.37 -5.80 17.88
CA ALA A 64 -9.16 -4.80 16.85
C ALA A 64 -7.71 -4.32 16.78
N HIS A 65 -6.94 -4.54 17.84
CA HIS A 65 -5.55 -4.13 17.95
C HIS A 65 -4.66 -4.78 16.86
N GLY A 66 -4.68 -6.11 16.73
CA GLY A 66 -3.80 -6.81 15.76
C GLY A 66 -4.18 -6.61 14.27
N ALA A 67 -5.48 -6.52 13.94
CA ALA A 67 -5.92 -6.40 12.55
C ALA A 67 -5.70 -5.00 11.97
N ARG A 68 -5.76 -3.97 12.82
CA ARG A 68 -5.62 -2.56 12.42
C ARG A 68 -4.20 -2.13 12.19
N VAL A 69 -3.24 -2.78 12.85
CA VAL A 69 -1.81 -2.47 12.70
C VAL A 69 -1.41 -2.46 11.23
N LEU A 70 -1.73 -3.52 10.48
CA LEU A 70 -1.34 -3.61 9.07
C LEU A 70 -1.98 -2.50 8.21
N GLY A 71 -3.22 -2.10 8.51
CA GLY A 71 -3.88 -0.99 7.82
C GLY A 71 -3.21 0.35 8.11
N LEU A 72 -2.89 0.61 9.37
CA LEU A 72 -2.19 1.82 9.79
C LEU A 72 -0.76 1.88 9.22
N LEU A 73 0.00 0.78 9.33
CA LEU A 73 1.35 0.71 8.78
C LEU A 73 1.37 0.94 7.27
N ALA A 74 0.39 0.38 6.54
CA ALA A 74 0.24 0.64 5.11
C ALA A 74 -0.05 2.12 4.82
N ALA A 75 -0.91 2.77 5.60
CA ALA A 75 -1.20 4.19 5.44
C ALA A 75 0.01 5.08 5.73
N ILE A 76 0.78 4.77 6.77
CA ILE A 76 2.01 5.49 7.14
C ILE A 76 3.08 5.31 6.05
N LEU A 77 3.30 4.07 5.60
CA LEU A 77 4.25 3.81 4.52
C LEU A 77 3.83 4.52 3.23
N PHE A 78 2.53 4.54 2.91
CA PHE A 78 2.04 5.28 1.77
C PHE A 78 2.30 6.80 1.91
N GLY A 79 2.05 7.38 3.07
CA GLY A 79 2.39 8.77 3.36
C GLY A 79 3.89 9.06 3.17
N LEU A 80 4.75 8.14 3.65
CA LEU A 80 6.19 8.22 3.43
C LEU A 80 6.54 8.17 1.93
N GLN A 81 5.89 7.28 1.15
CA GLN A 81 6.10 7.21 -0.31
C GLN A 81 5.74 8.53 -1.00
N ILE A 82 4.65 9.17 -0.59
CA ILE A 82 4.28 10.49 -1.14
C ILE A 82 5.36 11.53 -0.82
N VAL A 83 5.77 11.64 0.45
CA VAL A 83 6.77 12.65 0.86
C VAL A 83 8.11 12.44 0.15
N THR A 84 8.63 11.22 0.20
CA THR A 84 9.91 10.89 -0.44
C THR A 84 9.82 10.98 -1.96
N GLY A 85 8.70 10.54 -2.56
CA GLY A 85 8.45 10.60 -4.00
C GLY A 85 8.40 12.04 -4.55
N VAL A 86 7.72 12.95 -3.84
CA VAL A 86 7.70 14.38 -4.20
C VAL A 86 9.11 14.98 -4.17
N LEU A 87 9.91 14.68 -3.14
CA LEU A 87 11.28 15.15 -3.03
C LEU A 87 12.16 14.63 -4.19
N LEU A 88 11.98 13.36 -4.58
CA LEU A 88 12.70 12.79 -5.73
C LEU A 88 12.24 13.41 -7.05
N ALA A 89 10.92 13.57 -7.24
CA ALA A 89 10.33 14.11 -8.47
C ALA A 89 10.79 15.56 -8.76
N TYR A 90 11.20 16.31 -7.73
CA TYR A 90 11.66 17.68 -7.88
C TYR A 90 12.93 17.79 -8.74
N TYR A 91 13.80 16.78 -8.71
CA TYR A 91 15.06 16.74 -9.43
C TYR A 91 15.07 15.76 -10.60
N TYR A 92 14.08 14.86 -10.66
CA TYR A 92 14.01 13.79 -11.65
C TYR A 92 13.56 14.32 -13.04
N ARG A 93 14.16 13.78 -14.09
CA ARG A 93 13.83 14.11 -15.49
C ARG A 93 13.40 12.85 -16.25
N PRO A 94 12.12 12.71 -16.65
CA PRO A 94 11.57 11.50 -17.24
C PRO A 94 11.86 11.37 -18.74
N THR A 95 13.11 11.42 -19.16
CA THR A 95 13.54 11.17 -20.53
C THR A 95 14.66 10.13 -20.56
N PRO A 96 14.77 9.25 -21.58
CA PRO A 96 15.83 8.24 -21.64
C PRO A 96 17.24 8.81 -21.50
N GLN A 97 17.46 10.01 -22.02
CA GLN A 97 18.76 10.71 -21.99
C GLN A 97 19.12 11.25 -20.61
N ALA A 98 18.12 11.58 -19.78
CA ALA A 98 18.34 12.27 -18.52
C ALA A 98 17.89 11.48 -17.27
N ALA A 99 17.05 10.44 -17.41
CA ALA A 99 16.48 9.70 -16.30
C ALA A 99 17.57 9.07 -15.40
N PHE A 100 18.50 8.34 -16.00
CA PHE A 100 19.62 7.73 -15.27
C PHE A 100 20.50 8.76 -14.59
N GLU A 101 20.95 9.79 -15.32
CA GLU A 101 21.85 10.81 -14.77
C GLU A 101 21.17 11.68 -13.72
N SER A 102 19.89 12.05 -13.89
CA SER A 102 19.15 12.78 -12.84
C SER A 102 18.99 11.96 -11.57
N THR A 103 18.71 10.66 -11.67
CA THR A 103 18.66 9.75 -10.52
C THR A 103 20.03 9.61 -9.85
N ARG A 104 21.09 9.49 -10.65
CA ARG A 104 22.47 9.42 -10.16
C ARG A 104 22.86 10.70 -9.42
N THR A 105 22.53 11.86 -9.97
CA THR A 105 22.75 13.17 -9.32
C THR A 105 22.01 13.26 -7.98
N ILE A 106 20.73 12.83 -7.93
CA ILE A 106 19.98 12.78 -6.67
C ILE A 106 20.74 11.96 -5.62
N VAL A 107 21.23 10.79 -5.99
CA VAL A 107 21.83 9.85 -5.03
C VAL A 107 23.26 10.24 -4.65
N ARG A 108 24.06 10.84 -5.56
CA ARG A 108 25.48 11.10 -5.32
C ARG A 108 25.79 12.53 -4.92
N ASP A 109 25.09 13.48 -5.53
CA ASP A 109 25.50 14.89 -5.48
C ASP A 109 24.62 15.72 -4.54
N LEU A 110 23.34 15.31 -4.30
CA LEU A 110 22.45 16.04 -3.41
C LEU A 110 22.62 15.63 -1.95
N PRO A 111 22.71 16.59 -1.01
CA PRO A 111 22.78 16.30 0.42
C PRO A 111 21.57 15.48 0.88
N GLY A 112 21.80 14.27 1.42
CA GLY A 112 20.73 13.35 1.89
C GLY A 112 19.92 12.68 0.77
N GLY A 113 20.19 12.95 -0.50
CA GLY A 113 19.46 12.40 -1.64
C GLY A 113 19.53 10.86 -1.69
N TRP A 114 20.70 10.29 -1.40
CA TRP A 114 20.87 8.85 -1.28
C TRP A 114 19.91 8.23 -0.25
N PHE A 115 19.78 8.87 0.91
CA PHE A 115 18.94 8.38 1.99
C PHE A 115 17.46 8.46 1.62
N ILE A 116 17.00 9.58 1.04
CA ILE A 116 15.63 9.74 0.56
C ILE A 116 15.29 8.68 -0.49
N HIS A 117 16.21 8.46 -1.45
CA HIS A 117 16.04 7.44 -2.48
C HIS A 117 15.94 6.03 -1.88
N GLN A 118 16.82 5.67 -0.93
CA GLN A 118 16.78 4.36 -0.27
C GLN A 118 15.52 4.18 0.59
N MET A 119 15.10 5.23 1.30
CA MET A 119 13.84 5.23 2.06
C MET A 119 12.63 5.02 1.15
N HIS A 120 12.64 5.62 -0.04
CA HIS A 120 11.59 5.42 -1.03
C HIS A 120 11.59 3.98 -1.58
N ALA A 121 12.73 3.46 -1.98
CA ALA A 121 12.87 2.13 -2.54
C ALA A 121 12.55 1.01 -1.52
N TRP A 122 13.10 1.05 -0.31
CA TRP A 122 12.78 0.07 0.74
C TRP A 122 11.37 0.25 1.29
N GLY A 123 10.91 1.50 1.38
CA GLY A 123 9.54 1.81 1.79
C GLY A 123 8.50 1.21 0.85
N SER A 124 8.74 1.21 -0.47
CA SER A 124 7.85 0.57 -1.45
C SER A 124 7.82 -0.96 -1.26
N TRP A 125 8.95 -1.60 -1.04
CA TRP A 125 9.02 -3.05 -0.77
C TRP A 125 8.29 -3.44 0.51
N LEU A 126 8.46 -2.66 1.59
CA LEU A 126 7.74 -2.87 2.84
C LEU A 126 6.23 -2.61 2.66
N LEU A 127 5.85 -1.61 1.86
CA LEU A 127 4.44 -1.34 1.58
C LEU A 127 3.79 -2.50 0.82
N VAL A 128 4.46 -3.06 -0.20
CA VAL A 128 3.99 -4.27 -0.90
C VAL A 128 3.83 -5.43 0.08
N ALA A 129 4.82 -5.67 0.94
CA ALA A 129 4.74 -6.76 1.93
C ALA A 129 3.59 -6.55 2.93
N VAL A 130 3.45 -5.35 3.48
CA VAL A 130 2.40 -5.03 4.46
C VAL A 130 1.00 -5.13 3.86
N ILE A 131 0.80 -4.66 2.62
CA ILE A 131 -0.52 -4.70 1.99
C ILE A 131 -0.92 -6.13 1.61
N VAL A 132 0.03 -6.97 1.19
CA VAL A 132 -0.19 -8.40 0.93
C VAL A 132 -0.52 -9.13 2.24
N LEU A 133 0.24 -8.90 3.31
CA LEU A 133 -0.05 -9.47 4.63
C LEU A 133 -1.42 -9.04 5.15
N ARG A 134 -1.80 -7.78 4.90
CA ARG A 134 -3.15 -7.29 5.23
C ARG A 134 -4.23 -8.04 4.46
N LEU A 135 -4.05 -8.25 3.16
CA LEU A 135 -5.00 -9.00 2.33
C LEU A 135 -5.15 -10.46 2.81
N LEU A 136 -4.03 -11.13 3.06
CA LEU A 136 -4.01 -12.49 3.63
C LEU A 136 -4.74 -12.55 4.97
N ARG A 137 -4.52 -11.58 5.84
CA ARG A 137 -5.21 -11.51 7.12
C ARG A 137 -6.71 -11.31 6.97
N LEU A 138 -7.16 -10.40 6.09
CA LEU A 138 -8.58 -10.20 5.81
C LEU A 138 -9.23 -11.50 5.33
N PHE A 139 -8.53 -12.27 4.49
CA PHE A 139 -8.98 -13.58 4.04
C PHE A 139 -9.08 -14.58 5.19
N TRP A 140 -8.04 -14.68 6.02
CA TRP A 140 -7.97 -15.62 7.14
C TRP A 140 -9.04 -15.37 8.21
N ASP A 141 -9.30 -14.09 8.48
CA ASP A 141 -10.32 -13.66 9.45
C ASP A 141 -11.74 -13.69 8.87
N GLY A 142 -11.92 -14.06 7.59
CA GLY A 142 -13.24 -14.12 6.94
C GLY A 142 -13.87 -12.75 6.68
N LEU A 143 -13.05 -11.68 6.63
CA LEU A 143 -13.49 -10.29 6.49
C LEU A 143 -13.85 -9.91 5.03
N TYR A 144 -14.05 -10.89 4.18
CA TYR A 144 -14.62 -10.76 2.83
C TYR A 144 -16.14 -10.99 2.81
N ARG A 145 -16.75 -11.45 3.92
CA ARG A 145 -18.17 -11.75 4.03
C ARG A 145 -19.00 -10.50 4.32
N ALA A 146 -20.32 -10.60 4.05
CA ALA A 146 -21.26 -9.55 4.36
C ALA A 146 -21.19 -9.12 5.84
N PRO A 147 -21.24 -7.80 6.13
CA PRO A 147 -21.39 -6.65 5.25
C PRO A 147 -20.05 -6.03 4.81
N ARG A 148 -18.95 -6.80 4.69
CA ARG A 148 -17.57 -6.32 4.50
C ARG A 148 -17.03 -6.55 3.10
N GLU A 149 -17.86 -6.88 2.14
CA GLU A 149 -17.46 -7.12 0.74
C GLU A 149 -16.70 -5.94 0.14
N VAL A 150 -17.18 -4.72 0.43
CA VAL A 150 -16.52 -3.49 -0.05
C VAL A 150 -15.12 -3.33 0.54
N LEU A 151 -14.91 -3.70 1.82
CA LEU A 151 -13.57 -3.68 2.44
C LEU A 151 -12.62 -4.64 1.75
N TRP A 152 -13.11 -5.82 1.37
CA TRP A 152 -12.34 -6.79 0.62
C TRP A 152 -11.95 -6.26 -0.76
N CYS A 153 -12.93 -5.75 -1.53
CA CYS A 153 -12.69 -5.18 -2.85
C CYS A 153 -11.68 -4.01 -2.79
N CYS A 154 -11.82 -3.12 -1.81
CA CYS A 154 -10.84 -2.05 -1.60
C CYS A 154 -9.44 -2.60 -1.26
N ALA A 155 -9.35 -3.64 -0.42
CA ALA A 155 -8.06 -4.24 -0.07
C ALA A 155 -7.37 -4.89 -1.28
N VAL A 156 -8.13 -5.59 -2.12
CA VAL A 156 -7.62 -6.16 -3.39
C VAL A 156 -7.17 -5.05 -4.32
N ALA A 157 -8.00 -4.02 -4.53
CA ALA A 157 -7.66 -2.88 -5.39
C ALA A 157 -6.41 -2.15 -4.89
N MET A 158 -6.29 -1.88 -3.58
CA MET A 158 -5.10 -1.27 -2.98
C MET A 158 -3.85 -2.14 -3.19
N SER A 159 -3.96 -3.46 -3.06
CA SER A 159 -2.84 -4.38 -3.31
C SER A 159 -2.38 -4.30 -4.76
N TRP A 160 -3.31 -4.25 -5.71
CA TRP A 160 -3.02 -4.06 -7.13
C TRP A 160 -2.33 -2.72 -7.40
N VAL A 161 -2.87 -1.63 -6.88
CA VAL A 161 -2.30 -0.29 -7.06
C VAL A 161 -0.88 -0.20 -6.51
N VAL A 162 -0.62 -0.77 -5.33
CA VAL A 162 0.72 -0.77 -4.70
C VAL A 162 1.72 -1.58 -5.53
N ILE A 163 1.33 -2.76 -6.00
CA ILE A 163 2.18 -3.60 -6.86
C ILE A 163 2.50 -2.86 -8.17
N GLN A 164 1.53 -2.21 -8.79
CA GLN A 164 1.76 -1.43 -10.00
C GLN A 164 2.60 -0.18 -9.73
N SER A 165 2.45 0.46 -8.55
CA SER A 165 3.28 1.59 -8.16
C SER A 165 4.76 1.19 -8.00
N ASP A 166 5.05 0.10 -7.30
CA ASP A 166 6.43 -0.40 -7.20
C ASP A 166 6.99 -0.78 -8.58
N PHE A 167 6.20 -1.46 -9.40
CA PHE A 167 6.61 -1.89 -10.74
C PHE A 167 6.92 -0.70 -11.67
N THR A 168 6.03 0.30 -11.73
CA THR A 168 6.24 1.48 -12.58
C THR A 168 7.39 2.35 -12.08
N GLY A 169 7.56 2.48 -10.76
CA GLY A 169 8.64 3.25 -10.14
C GLY A 169 10.03 2.71 -10.44
N ARG A 170 10.17 1.39 -10.58
CA ARG A 170 11.47 0.77 -10.89
C ARG A 170 12.05 1.23 -12.23
N LEU A 171 11.22 1.34 -13.26
CA LEU A 171 11.68 1.79 -14.57
C LEU A 171 12.25 3.20 -14.52
N LEU A 172 11.78 4.05 -13.60
CA LEU A 172 12.19 5.46 -13.55
C LEU A 172 13.68 5.65 -13.25
N THR A 173 14.34 4.70 -12.59
CA THR A 173 15.81 4.76 -12.38
C THR A 173 16.59 4.64 -13.68
N TRP A 174 16.00 4.04 -14.72
CA TRP A 174 16.58 3.83 -16.05
C TRP A 174 17.99 3.22 -16.03
N ASP A 175 18.23 2.35 -15.03
CA ASP A 175 19.46 1.53 -14.99
C ASP A 175 19.24 0.18 -15.69
N SER A 176 20.34 -0.49 -16.07
CA SER A 176 20.30 -1.71 -16.87
C SER A 176 19.50 -2.85 -16.23
N HIS A 177 19.58 -3.03 -14.90
CA HIS A 177 18.85 -4.10 -14.22
C HIS A 177 17.35 -3.81 -14.07
N THR A 178 16.99 -2.57 -13.68
CA THR A 178 15.58 -2.19 -13.53
C THR A 178 14.86 -2.09 -14.87
N TYR A 179 15.55 -1.62 -15.91
CA TYR A 179 15.04 -1.62 -17.29
C TYR A 179 14.65 -3.04 -17.74
N TRP A 180 15.59 -3.97 -17.71
CA TRP A 180 15.36 -5.33 -18.15
C TRP A 180 14.42 -6.12 -17.22
N SER A 181 14.45 -5.83 -15.92
CA SER A 181 13.46 -6.36 -14.96
C SER A 181 12.03 -5.91 -15.35
N THR A 182 11.87 -4.67 -15.80
CA THR A 182 10.59 -4.14 -16.28
C THR A 182 10.18 -4.79 -17.59
N VAL A 183 11.10 -4.97 -18.54
CA VAL A 183 10.84 -5.70 -19.79
C VAL A 183 10.29 -7.09 -19.48
N ARG A 184 10.95 -7.85 -18.59
CA ARG A 184 10.49 -9.18 -18.17
C ARG A 184 9.11 -9.17 -17.50
N GLY A 185 8.84 -8.13 -16.67
CA GLY A 185 7.52 -7.95 -16.07
C GLY A 185 6.43 -7.64 -17.10
N LEU A 186 6.74 -6.83 -18.09
CA LEU A 186 5.80 -6.48 -19.17
C LEU A 186 5.51 -7.67 -20.09
N GLU A 187 6.44 -8.58 -20.31
CA GLU A 187 6.19 -9.84 -21.04
C GLU A 187 5.01 -10.61 -20.42
N VAL A 188 4.93 -10.65 -19.09
CA VAL A 188 3.80 -11.28 -18.36
C VAL A 188 2.49 -10.54 -18.64
N VAL A 189 2.52 -9.21 -18.60
CA VAL A 189 1.33 -8.37 -18.84
C VAL A 189 0.85 -8.51 -20.28
N TRP A 190 1.76 -8.50 -21.24
CA TRP A 190 1.42 -8.61 -22.67
C TRP A 190 0.90 -9.98 -23.08
N ALA A 191 1.20 -11.01 -22.29
CA ALA A 191 0.66 -12.35 -22.49
C ALA A 191 -0.83 -12.47 -22.13
N ILE A 192 -1.41 -11.49 -21.40
CA ILE A 192 -2.83 -11.53 -21.01
C ILE A 192 -3.72 -11.33 -22.24
N PRO A 193 -4.59 -12.30 -22.59
CA PRO A 193 -5.49 -12.18 -23.73
C PRO A 193 -6.38 -10.93 -23.61
N ILE A 194 -6.61 -10.24 -24.72
CA ILE A 194 -7.42 -9.02 -24.83
C ILE A 194 -6.82 -7.85 -24.04
N ALA A 195 -6.54 -8.02 -22.76
CA ALA A 195 -5.98 -6.96 -21.90
C ALA A 195 -4.54 -6.59 -22.31
N GLY A 196 -3.72 -7.56 -22.70
CA GLY A 196 -2.33 -7.32 -23.09
C GLY A 196 -2.16 -6.32 -24.24
N PRO A 197 -2.84 -6.51 -25.40
CA PRO A 197 -2.81 -5.54 -26.47
C PRO A 197 -3.33 -4.14 -26.09
N ILE A 198 -4.39 -4.08 -25.29
CA ILE A 198 -4.94 -2.80 -24.82
C ILE A 198 -3.94 -2.08 -23.91
N LEU A 199 -3.35 -2.81 -22.95
CA LEU A 199 -2.34 -2.27 -22.05
C LEU A 199 -1.08 -1.86 -22.81
N ALA A 200 -0.62 -2.64 -23.79
CA ALA A 200 0.50 -2.27 -24.65
C ALA A 200 0.23 -0.96 -25.39
N PHE A 201 -0.97 -0.78 -25.95
CA PHE A 201 -1.35 0.47 -26.59
C PHE A 201 -1.37 1.66 -25.61
N LEU A 202 -1.98 1.48 -24.44
CA LEU A 202 -2.05 2.51 -23.40
C LEU A 202 -0.68 2.88 -22.85
N LEU A 203 0.23 1.90 -22.71
CA LEU A 203 1.56 2.10 -22.16
C LEU A 203 2.61 2.56 -23.20
N GLY A 204 2.25 2.72 -24.47
CA GLY A 204 3.17 3.25 -25.48
C GLY A 204 3.84 2.22 -26.38
N GLY A 205 3.35 1.00 -26.39
CA GLY A 205 3.85 -0.08 -27.24
C GLY A 205 4.36 -1.28 -26.45
N ARG A 206 4.94 -2.24 -27.18
CA ARG A 206 5.52 -3.46 -26.60
C ARG A 206 7.03 -3.35 -26.34
N VAL A 207 7.63 -2.26 -26.76
CA VAL A 207 9.06 -1.98 -26.54
C VAL A 207 9.18 -0.88 -25.50
N VAL A 208 10.02 -1.11 -24.50
CA VAL A 208 10.28 -0.10 -23.47
C VAL A 208 11.12 1.01 -24.09
N ASN A 209 10.50 2.15 -24.30
CA ASN A 209 11.05 3.35 -24.94
C ASN A 209 10.66 4.60 -24.13
N GLU A 210 10.87 5.79 -24.71
CA GLU A 210 10.52 7.07 -24.11
C GLU A 210 9.03 7.18 -23.78
N ASP A 211 8.16 6.73 -24.67
CA ASP A 211 6.69 6.75 -24.45
C ASP A 211 6.29 5.94 -23.22
N VAL A 212 6.88 4.77 -23.04
CA VAL A 212 6.64 3.92 -21.86
C VAL A 212 7.18 4.60 -20.60
N LEU A 213 8.36 5.19 -20.67
CA LEU A 213 8.96 5.88 -19.52
C LEU A 213 8.09 7.05 -19.04
N ILE A 214 7.66 7.93 -19.95
CA ILE A 214 6.81 9.08 -19.62
C ILE A 214 5.48 8.62 -19.04
N ARG A 215 4.84 7.61 -19.62
CA ARG A 215 3.56 7.09 -19.13
C ARG A 215 3.71 6.41 -17.77
N PHE A 216 4.80 5.68 -17.55
CA PHE A 216 5.11 5.12 -16.24
C PHE A 216 5.34 6.22 -15.20
N TYR A 217 6.02 7.30 -15.57
CA TYR A 217 6.18 8.45 -14.68
C TYR A 217 4.82 9.05 -14.27
N VAL A 218 3.93 9.33 -15.22
CA VAL A 218 2.59 9.87 -14.93
C VAL A 218 1.76 8.90 -14.09
N LEU A 219 1.79 7.60 -14.42
CA LEU A 219 1.10 6.57 -13.64
C LEU A 219 1.63 6.53 -12.20
N HIS A 220 2.95 6.49 -12.04
CA HIS A 220 3.61 6.34 -10.75
C HIS A 220 3.43 7.56 -9.83
N VAL A 221 3.59 8.78 -10.37
CA VAL A 221 3.60 10.01 -9.55
C VAL A 221 2.20 10.53 -9.28
N MET A 222 1.25 10.33 -10.20
CA MET A 222 -0.07 10.94 -10.11
C MET A 222 -1.21 9.93 -10.04
N VAL A 223 -1.33 9.04 -11.02
CA VAL A 223 -2.54 8.24 -11.20
C VAL A 223 -2.67 7.16 -10.11
N LEU A 224 -1.63 6.36 -9.90
CA LEU A 224 -1.66 5.27 -8.92
C LEU A 224 -1.75 5.78 -7.48
N PRO A 225 -1.00 6.82 -7.04
CA PRO A 225 -1.18 7.40 -5.72
C PRO A 225 -2.59 7.96 -5.50
N ALA A 226 -3.20 8.60 -6.51
CA ALA A 226 -4.57 9.09 -6.42
C ALA A 226 -5.57 7.93 -6.24
N PHE A 227 -5.45 6.86 -7.00
CA PHE A 227 -6.28 5.66 -6.79
C PHE A 227 -6.09 5.03 -5.42
N TYR A 228 -4.85 4.94 -4.94
CA TYR A 228 -4.60 4.43 -3.59
C TYR A 228 -5.30 5.28 -2.52
N ALA A 229 -5.20 6.60 -2.62
CA ALA A 229 -5.85 7.53 -1.70
C ALA A 229 -7.39 7.37 -1.70
N VAL A 230 -7.99 7.21 -2.89
CA VAL A 230 -9.43 6.95 -3.03
C VAL A 230 -9.83 5.63 -2.35
N PHE A 231 -9.13 4.53 -2.61
CA PHE A 231 -9.44 3.24 -1.97
C PHE A 231 -9.16 3.24 -0.47
N LEU A 232 -8.15 3.97 -0.03
CA LEU A 232 -7.88 4.18 1.39
C LEU A 232 -9.04 4.93 2.06
N TYR A 233 -9.51 6.02 1.47
CA TYR A 233 -10.68 6.77 1.94
C TYR A 233 -11.92 5.87 2.01
N LEU A 234 -12.23 5.13 0.93
CA LEU A 234 -13.38 4.20 0.89
C LEU A 234 -13.26 3.10 1.96
N THR A 235 -12.07 2.60 2.22
CA THR A 235 -11.81 1.63 3.30
C THR A 235 -12.23 2.20 4.66
N PHE A 236 -11.81 3.43 4.98
CA PHE A 236 -12.14 4.04 6.27
C PHE A 236 -13.59 4.50 6.36
N ALA A 237 -14.16 5.03 5.28
CA ALA A 237 -15.58 5.37 5.21
C ALA A 237 -16.46 4.13 5.45
N THR A 238 -16.09 3.00 4.85
CA THR A 238 -16.78 1.72 5.07
C THR A 238 -16.61 1.22 6.50
N LEU A 239 -15.40 1.26 7.07
CA LEU A 239 -15.15 0.86 8.46
C LEU A 239 -15.95 1.69 9.46
N ARG A 240 -16.07 3.00 9.25
CA ARG A 240 -16.89 3.86 10.09
C ARG A 240 -18.37 3.52 10.02
N ARG A 241 -18.85 3.12 8.84
CA ARG A 241 -20.26 2.77 8.64
C ARG A 241 -20.64 1.43 9.24
N ILE A 242 -19.80 0.39 9.06
CA ILE A 242 -20.11 -0.99 9.50
C ILE A 242 -19.53 -1.31 10.87
N GLY A 243 -18.73 -0.41 11.44
CA GLY A 243 -18.03 -0.64 12.70
C GLY A 243 -16.85 -1.59 12.56
N LEU A 244 -16.19 -1.82 13.71
CA LEU A 244 -15.04 -2.69 13.78
C LEU A 244 -15.46 -4.15 13.67
N SER A 245 -14.67 -4.93 12.95
CA SER A 245 -14.93 -6.34 12.81
C SER A 245 -14.73 -7.09 14.11
N ARG A 246 -15.73 -7.85 14.55
CA ARG A 246 -15.52 -8.95 15.47
C ARG A 246 -14.89 -10.09 14.68
N THR A 247 -13.70 -10.54 15.06
CA THR A 247 -13.19 -11.81 14.57
C THR A 247 -13.96 -12.93 15.26
N GLU A 248 -14.43 -13.92 14.51
CA GLU A 248 -15.21 -15.05 15.03
C GLU A 248 -14.45 -15.86 16.11
N THR A 249 -13.16 -15.62 16.27
CA THR A 249 -12.28 -16.32 17.20
C THR A 249 -12.25 -15.73 18.60
N VAL A 250 -12.80 -14.52 18.81
CA VAL A 250 -12.72 -13.84 20.11
C VAL A 250 -14.06 -13.90 20.82
N ARG A 251 -14.17 -14.83 21.76
CA ARG A 251 -15.37 -15.02 22.60
C ARG A 251 -15.53 -13.99 23.74
N GLU A 252 -14.51 -13.23 24.06
CA GLU A 252 -14.52 -12.26 25.15
C GLU A 252 -14.33 -10.84 24.64
N GLU A 253 -15.25 -9.95 24.96
CA GLU A 253 -15.17 -8.51 24.69
C GLU A 253 -14.23 -7.82 25.69
N ARG A 254 -12.93 -8.17 25.65
CA ARG A 254 -11.93 -7.42 26.41
C ARG A 254 -11.65 -6.11 25.68
N THR A 255 -11.80 -5.01 26.38
CA THR A 255 -11.42 -3.68 25.89
C THR A 255 -10.09 -3.26 26.51
N ILE A 256 -9.36 -2.43 25.80
CA ILE A 256 -8.17 -1.72 26.29
C ILE A 256 -8.45 -0.22 26.25
N HIS A 257 -7.74 0.53 27.08
CA HIS A 257 -7.81 1.98 27.00
C HIS A 257 -7.26 2.50 25.67
N TYR A 258 -7.88 3.53 25.12
CA TYR A 258 -7.43 4.15 23.88
C TYR A 258 -5.96 4.57 23.95
N ARG A 259 -5.49 5.05 25.12
CA ARG A 259 -4.09 5.41 25.35
C ARG A 259 -3.13 4.22 25.15
N GLU A 260 -3.48 3.03 25.64
CA GLU A 260 -2.68 1.80 25.42
C GLU A 260 -2.64 1.42 23.94
N HIS A 261 -3.78 1.59 23.26
CA HIS A 261 -3.86 1.36 21.82
C HIS A 261 -2.93 2.30 21.06
N VAL A 262 -3.00 3.61 21.31
CA VAL A 262 -2.13 4.62 20.67
C VAL A 262 -0.65 4.35 20.98
N TYR A 263 -0.32 4.04 22.25
CA TYR A 263 1.05 3.71 22.64
C TYR A 263 1.61 2.52 21.84
N SER A 264 0.84 1.44 21.74
CA SER A 264 1.26 0.27 20.96
C SER A 264 1.41 0.57 19.47
N MET A 265 0.51 1.38 18.90
CA MET A 265 0.61 1.80 17.50
C MET A 265 1.86 2.66 17.25
N THR A 266 2.18 3.56 18.17
CA THR A 266 3.39 4.38 18.11
C THR A 266 4.64 3.51 18.19
N MET A 267 4.71 2.53 19.09
CA MET A 267 5.85 1.61 19.20
C MET A 267 6.06 0.81 17.91
N LEU A 268 4.97 0.28 17.32
CA LEU A 268 5.05 -0.45 16.05
C LEU A 268 5.48 0.44 14.89
N THR A 269 5.01 1.69 14.86
CA THR A 269 5.44 2.68 13.85
C THR A 269 6.93 3.00 13.98
N VAL A 270 7.40 3.25 15.21
CA VAL A 270 8.83 3.48 15.48
C VAL A 270 9.66 2.26 15.07
N GLY A 271 9.21 1.05 15.41
CA GLY A 271 9.85 -0.19 14.99
C GLY A 271 9.93 -0.34 13.48
N LEU A 272 8.84 -0.02 12.75
CA LEU A 272 8.81 -0.02 11.30
C LEU A 272 9.83 0.96 10.70
N PHE A 273 9.89 2.20 11.22
CA PHE A 273 10.87 3.19 10.78
C PHE A 273 12.30 2.77 11.10
N ALA A 274 12.54 2.16 12.28
CA ALA A 274 13.85 1.61 12.63
C ALA A 274 14.29 0.53 11.64
N ILE A 275 13.40 -0.41 11.30
CA ILE A 275 13.66 -1.43 10.28
C ILE A 275 13.96 -0.77 8.93
N LEU A 276 13.14 0.17 8.51
CA LEU A 276 13.29 0.86 7.23
C LEU A 276 14.63 1.61 7.13
N VAL A 277 14.99 2.38 8.16
CA VAL A 277 16.28 3.10 8.23
C VAL A 277 17.44 2.11 8.21
N THR A 278 17.33 1.00 8.95
CA THR A 278 18.36 -0.05 8.97
C THR A 278 18.55 -0.66 7.59
N LEU A 279 17.46 -1.02 6.90
CA LEU A 279 17.53 -1.54 5.53
C LEU A 279 18.12 -0.51 4.57
N ALA A 280 17.68 0.73 4.63
CA ALA A 280 18.15 1.83 3.78
C ALA A 280 19.65 2.10 3.94
N THR A 281 20.19 1.95 5.15
CA THR A 281 21.60 2.23 5.46
C THR A 281 22.53 1.04 5.28
N LEU A 282 22.12 -0.15 5.73
CA LEU A 282 22.95 -1.35 5.73
C LEU A 282 22.85 -2.19 4.46
N LEU A 283 21.72 -2.12 3.77
CA LEU A 283 21.42 -2.90 2.56
C LEU A 283 20.97 -1.99 1.41
N PRO A 284 21.75 -0.98 1.01
CA PRO A 284 21.31 -0.04 -0.01
C PRO A 284 21.14 -0.72 -1.37
N PHE A 285 20.08 -0.38 -2.09
CA PHE A 285 19.93 -0.73 -3.50
C PHE A 285 21.06 -0.11 -4.30
N ARG A 286 21.75 -0.94 -5.09
CA ARG A 286 22.86 -0.53 -5.91
C ARG A 286 22.38 -0.08 -7.27
N PHE A 287 22.98 0.99 -7.79
CA PHE A 287 22.83 1.39 -9.18
C PHE A 287 23.75 0.55 -10.07
N HIS A 288 23.20 0.08 -11.16
CA HIS A 288 23.95 -0.54 -12.25
C HIS A 288 24.26 0.54 -13.31
N GLY A 289 24.88 0.18 -14.41
CA GLY A 289 25.09 1.09 -15.53
C GLY A 289 23.78 1.60 -16.14
N ALA A 290 23.82 2.67 -16.92
CA ALA A 290 22.66 3.15 -17.67
C ALA A 290 22.02 2.03 -18.50
N ALA A 291 20.72 2.09 -18.72
CA ALA A 291 20.00 1.10 -19.51
C ALA A 291 20.55 1.05 -20.95
N ASP A 292 20.89 -0.15 -21.41
CA ASP A 292 21.17 -0.45 -22.80
C ASP A 292 20.07 -1.40 -23.33
N PRO A 293 19.21 -0.93 -24.25
CA PRO A 293 18.17 -1.76 -24.85
C PRO A 293 18.68 -2.95 -25.68
N TYR A 294 19.97 -2.93 -26.06
CA TYR A 294 20.58 -3.95 -26.93
C TYR A 294 21.42 -4.97 -26.16
N ALA A 295 21.70 -4.72 -24.88
CA ALA A 295 22.54 -5.58 -24.06
C ALA A 295 21.82 -6.00 -22.77
N THR A 296 21.30 -7.23 -22.75
CA THR A 296 20.66 -7.79 -21.53
C THR A 296 21.73 -8.22 -20.54
N PRO A 297 21.80 -7.64 -19.35
CA PRO A 297 22.72 -8.09 -18.32
C PRO A 297 22.34 -9.49 -17.81
N GLY A 298 23.35 -10.26 -17.38
CA GLY A 298 23.12 -11.58 -16.81
C GLY A 298 22.36 -11.51 -15.46
N GLY A 299 21.52 -12.50 -15.18
CA GLY A 299 20.83 -12.65 -13.89
C GLY A 299 19.70 -11.66 -13.62
N VAL A 300 19.19 -10.98 -14.63
CA VAL A 300 18.05 -10.05 -14.50
C VAL A 300 16.77 -10.82 -14.20
N ARG A 301 16.05 -10.37 -13.15
CA ARG A 301 14.79 -10.96 -12.70
C ARG A 301 13.71 -9.91 -12.54
N PRO A 302 12.45 -10.29 -12.73
CA PRO A 302 11.36 -9.45 -12.30
C PRO A 302 11.36 -9.30 -10.77
N PRO A 303 10.65 -8.30 -10.22
CA PRO A 303 10.48 -8.14 -8.79
C PRO A 303 9.99 -9.43 -8.11
N TRP A 304 10.32 -9.62 -6.83
CA TRP A 304 10.03 -10.85 -6.09
C TRP A 304 8.55 -11.29 -6.15
N TYR A 305 7.62 -10.36 -6.15
CA TYR A 305 6.18 -10.62 -6.25
C TYR A 305 5.73 -11.04 -7.65
N MET A 306 6.56 -10.85 -8.68
CA MET A 306 6.32 -11.30 -10.06
C MET A 306 7.05 -12.60 -10.42
N LEU A 307 7.84 -13.19 -9.52
CA LEU A 307 8.59 -14.41 -9.82
C LEU A 307 7.67 -15.59 -10.15
N ALA A 308 6.59 -15.81 -9.38
CA ALA A 308 5.63 -16.87 -9.66
C ALA A 308 4.93 -16.69 -11.03
N PRO A 309 4.34 -15.52 -11.36
CA PRO A 309 3.84 -15.23 -12.69
C PRO A 309 4.87 -15.47 -13.81
N TYR A 310 6.11 -15.07 -13.59
CA TYR A 310 7.18 -15.22 -14.57
C TYR A 310 7.54 -16.69 -14.83
N VAL A 311 7.61 -17.52 -13.79
CA VAL A 311 7.81 -18.97 -13.94
C VAL A 311 6.66 -19.61 -14.71
N LEU A 312 5.42 -19.21 -14.44
CA LEU A 312 4.26 -19.68 -15.22
C LEU A 312 4.41 -19.33 -16.71
N LEU A 313 4.83 -18.09 -17.01
CA LEU A 313 5.04 -17.66 -18.39
C LEU A 313 6.12 -18.51 -19.11
N GLN A 314 7.21 -18.85 -18.41
CA GLN A 314 8.30 -19.63 -19.00
C GLN A 314 8.01 -21.13 -19.13
N ARG A 315 7.16 -21.69 -18.24
CA ARG A 315 6.92 -23.13 -18.15
C ARG A 315 5.68 -23.60 -18.89
N LEU A 316 4.69 -22.74 -19.07
CA LEU A 316 3.51 -23.09 -19.84
C LEU A 316 3.82 -23.02 -21.34
N PRO A 317 3.30 -23.98 -22.13
CA PRO A 317 3.66 -24.12 -23.56
C PRO A 317 3.20 -22.94 -24.42
N LEU A 318 2.20 -22.20 -23.93
CA LEU A 318 1.60 -21.07 -24.63
C LEU A 318 1.59 -19.83 -23.72
N PRO A 319 2.25 -18.73 -24.10
CA PRO A 319 2.29 -17.50 -23.28
C PRO A 319 0.91 -16.95 -22.91
N TRP A 320 -0.07 -17.00 -23.83
CA TRP A 320 -1.43 -16.55 -23.56
C TRP A 320 -2.14 -17.37 -22.47
N LEU A 321 -1.79 -18.65 -22.31
CA LEU A 321 -2.35 -19.50 -21.25
C LEU A 321 -1.89 -19.02 -19.87
N SER A 322 -0.62 -18.61 -19.75
CA SER A 322 -0.10 -17.99 -18.52
C SER A 322 -0.87 -16.71 -18.18
N GLY A 323 -1.07 -15.84 -19.17
CA GLY A 323 -1.85 -14.62 -19.00
C GLY A 323 -3.30 -14.90 -18.58
N LEU A 324 -3.94 -15.91 -19.19
CA LEU A 324 -5.29 -16.32 -18.84
C LEU A 324 -5.38 -16.85 -17.40
N VAL A 325 -4.43 -17.68 -16.97
CA VAL A 325 -4.36 -18.19 -15.58
C VAL A 325 -4.20 -17.04 -14.60
N LEU A 326 -3.33 -16.07 -14.89
CA LEU A 326 -3.11 -14.91 -14.03
C LEU A 326 -4.34 -14.00 -13.96
N LEU A 327 -5.01 -13.76 -15.10
CA LEU A 327 -6.25 -13.00 -15.14
C LEU A 327 -7.35 -13.70 -14.35
N ALA A 328 -7.53 -15.01 -14.55
CA ALA A 328 -8.50 -15.80 -13.81
C ALA A 328 -8.22 -15.78 -12.31
N ALA A 329 -6.96 -15.89 -11.88
CA ALA A 329 -6.57 -15.81 -10.49
C ALA A 329 -6.89 -14.42 -9.89
N ALA A 330 -6.61 -13.34 -10.62
CA ALA A 330 -6.92 -11.98 -10.18
C ALA A 330 -8.43 -11.76 -10.01
N VAL A 331 -9.22 -12.20 -10.99
CA VAL A 331 -10.69 -12.13 -10.95
C VAL A 331 -11.22 -13.01 -9.80
N ALA A 332 -10.68 -14.21 -9.61
CA ALA A 332 -11.07 -15.10 -8.53
C ALA A 332 -10.86 -14.45 -7.15
N VAL A 333 -9.71 -13.81 -6.93
CA VAL A 333 -9.43 -13.10 -5.67
C VAL A 333 -10.39 -11.94 -5.46
N LEU A 334 -10.70 -11.16 -6.50
CA LEU A 334 -11.66 -10.06 -6.39
C LEU A 334 -13.08 -10.58 -6.06
N LEU A 335 -13.49 -11.68 -6.66
CA LEU A 335 -14.83 -12.25 -6.53
C LEU A 335 -15.00 -13.20 -5.33
N VAL A 336 -14.00 -13.35 -4.46
CA VAL A 336 -14.08 -14.13 -3.22
C VAL A 336 -15.36 -13.87 -2.43
N PRO A 337 -15.84 -12.62 -2.22
CA PRO A 337 -17.08 -12.36 -1.51
C PRO A 337 -18.33 -12.98 -2.16
N LEU A 338 -18.31 -13.14 -3.48
CA LEU A 338 -19.46 -13.70 -4.23
C LEU A 338 -19.45 -15.23 -4.21
N TRP A 339 -18.27 -15.84 -4.26
CA TRP A 339 -18.12 -17.29 -4.37
C TRP A 339 -18.19 -18.00 -3.03
N LEU A 340 -17.71 -17.32 -1.97
CA LEU A 340 -17.67 -17.88 -0.63
C LEU A 340 -18.84 -17.40 0.24
N ARG A 341 -19.96 -17.09 -0.38
CA ARG A 341 -21.23 -16.80 0.31
C ARG A 341 -21.74 -18.06 0.98
N GLY A 342 -22.02 -17.99 2.27
CA GLY A 342 -22.58 -19.10 3.02
C GLY A 342 -21.52 -19.97 3.72
N GLY A 343 -22.00 -20.94 4.50
CA GLY A 343 -21.16 -21.86 5.26
C GLY A 343 -20.71 -21.31 6.60
N GLU A 344 -21.64 -21.25 7.56
CA GLU A 344 -21.30 -20.88 8.95
C GLU A 344 -20.61 -22.02 9.72
N THR A 345 -20.56 -23.24 9.14
CA THR A 345 -19.96 -24.37 9.82
C THR A 345 -18.44 -24.24 9.96
N ARG A 346 -17.91 -24.65 11.10
CA ARG A 346 -16.47 -24.67 11.38
C ARG A 346 -15.69 -25.43 10.30
N GLU A 347 -16.27 -26.52 9.80
CA GLU A 347 -15.66 -27.37 8.79
C GLU A 347 -15.53 -26.67 7.44
N HIS A 348 -16.56 -25.98 6.99
CA HIS A 348 -16.51 -25.20 5.75
C HIS A 348 -15.46 -24.08 5.81
N ARG A 349 -15.37 -23.35 6.93
CA ARG A 349 -14.34 -22.34 7.14
C ARG A 349 -12.93 -22.93 7.09
N LEU A 350 -12.73 -24.10 7.70
CA LEU A 350 -11.43 -24.78 7.66
C LEU A 350 -11.05 -25.17 6.23
N ARG A 351 -11.97 -25.73 5.45
CA ARG A 351 -11.74 -26.08 4.03
C ARG A 351 -11.32 -24.86 3.20
N ILE A 352 -11.98 -23.71 3.37
CA ILE A 352 -11.62 -22.48 2.67
C ILE A 352 -10.21 -22.00 3.06
N ARG A 353 -9.89 -22.01 4.36
CA ARG A 353 -8.56 -21.63 4.86
C ARG A 353 -7.47 -22.57 4.32
N LEU A 354 -7.72 -23.87 4.31
CA LEU A 354 -6.79 -24.85 3.75
C LEU A 354 -6.59 -24.65 2.24
N ALA A 355 -7.66 -24.39 1.50
CA ALA A 355 -7.56 -24.06 0.08
C ALA A 355 -6.73 -22.79 -0.16
N GLY A 356 -6.98 -21.73 0.60
CA GLY A 356 -6.18 -20.50 0.54
C GLY A 356 -4.71 -20.72 0.91
N ALA A 357 -4.42 -21.54 1.93
CA ALA A 357 -3.06 -21.94 2.30
C ALA A 357 -2.37 -22.72 1.16
N GLY A 358 -3.10 -23.63 0.50
CA GLY A 358 -2.61 -24.37 -0.67
C GLY A 358 -2.23 -23.42 -1.83
N VAL A 359 -3.08 -22.44 -2.16
CA VAL A 359 -2.78 -21.42 -3.18
C VAL A 359 -1.52 -20.62 -2.80
N LEU A 360 -1.41 -20.19 -1.55
CA LEU A 360 -0.23 -19.46 -1.07
C LEU A 360 1.03 -20.31 -1.15
N LEU A 361 0.95 -21.60 -0.78
CA LEU A 361 2.08 -22.54 -0.87
C LEU A 361 2.54 -22.70 -2.32
N VAL A 362 1.61 -22.88 -3.26
CA VAL A 362 1.92 -22.96 -4.69
C VAL A 362 2.62 -21.69 -5.17
N TRP A 363 2.10 -20.52 -4.78
CA TRP A 363 2.72 -19.24 -5.11
C TRP A 363 4.15 -19.13 -4.57
N LEU A 364 4.38 -19.52 -3.32
CA LEU A 364 5.71 -19.50 -2.70
C LEU A 364 6.67 -20.47 -3.39
N VAL A 365 6.23 -21.70 -3.70
CA VAL A 365 7.04 -22.69 -4.42
C VAL A 365 7.43 -22.16 -5.80
N LEU A 366 6.49 -21.62 -6.57
CA LEU A 366 6.77 -21.02 -7.87
C LEU A 366 7.74 -19.82 -7.75
N SER A 367 7.58 -18.98 -6.72
CA SER A 367 8.50 -17.87 -6.49
C SER A 367 9.90 -18.35 -6.13
N MET A 368 10.03 -19.39 -5.33
CA MET A 368 11.33 -20.02 -5.03
C MET A 368 11.97 -20.64 -6.28
N LEU A 369 11.19 -21.33 -7.10
CA LEU A 369 11.67 -21.85 -8.38
C LEU A 369 12.16 -20.71 -9.28
N GLY A 370 11.43 -19.59 -9.39
CA GLY A 370 11.86 -18.40 -10.12
C GLY A 370 13.15 -17.79 -9.59
N ALA A 371 13.36 -17.86 -8.28
CA ALA A 371 14.61 -17.40 -7.66
C ALA A 371 15.81 -18.35 -7.85
N LEU A 372 15.57 -19.64 -8.10
CA LEU A 372 16.62 -20.66 -8.22
C LEU A 372 17.01 -20.93 -9.68
N LEU A 373 16.05 -20.92 -10.61
CA LEU A 373 16.24 -21.36 -12.00
C LEU A 373 17.16 -20.45 -12.82
N GLU A 374 17.34 -19.20 -12.46
CA GLU A 374 18.22 -18.26 -13.18
C GLU A 374 19.66 -18.23 -12.67
N ARG A 375 20.04 -19.12 -11.74
CA ARG A 375 21.45 -19.28 -11.35
C ARG A 375 22.25 -20.14 -12.33
N ARG A 376 21.61 -20.63 -13.39
CA ARG A 376 22.24 -21.36 -14.50
C ARG A 376 22.22 -20.49 -15.74
#